data_e552094741cb1fddc14286f47f02ce13
#
_entry.id   e552094741cb1fddc14286f47f02ce13
#
_cell.length_a   1.000
_cell.length_b   1.000
_cell.length_c   1.000
_cell.angle_alpha   90.00
_cell.angle_beta   90.00
_cell.angle_gamma   90.00
#
_symmetry.space_group_name_H-M   'P 1'
#
loop_
_entity.id
_entity.type
_entity.pdbx_description
1 polymer ?
#
loop_
_entity_poly.entity_id
_entity_poly.type
_entity_poly.pdbx_seq_one_letter_code
_entity_poly.pdbx_strand_id
1 'polypeptide(L)'
;MKELSANTGDKEVHDIDKLDSGITAHGILEVMQDGYGFIRSANYLPGENDVYVSPSQIRRFNLKTGDILEGNTRIKTQQEKFSALLYLSKINEMDPMKAMHRKNFEDMTPIFPNERLSLECGKTSTAMRIMDLMSPIGKGQRGMIVSPPKAGKTTLLKQVALSVQKNNPEVHLLILLIDERPEEVTDIRESIEGPNVEVIYSTFDELPEHHKRVSEMVIERAKRLVEHKKDVMILIDSITRLARAYNLTVPPSGRTLSGGLDPAALHMPKRFFGAARNMREGGSLTILATALVDTGSKMDDVVYEEFKGTGNMELVLDRKLSEKRMFPAIDIPKSSTRREDLLLNKDEQEAVEIMRRALNGMRAEEAVESILNMFSNTKNNNCLLY
;
A
#
# COMPACT_ATOMS: atom_id res chain seq x y z
N MET A 1 3.23 60.91 5.98
CA MET A 1 3.09 59.68 5.22
C MET A 1 3.45 58.49 6.08
N LYS A 2 2.66 58.13 7.10
CA LYS A 2 2.85 56.97 7.99
C LYS A 2 1.52 56.61 8.67
N GLU A 3 0.45 56.35 7.91
CA GLU A 3 -0.83 55.84 8.48
C GLU A 3 -1.70 55.05 7.50
N LEU A 4 -1.14 54.52 6.43
CA LEU A 4 -1.89 53.80 5.43
C LEU A 4 -1.57 52.30 5.28
N SER A 5 -0.69 51.69 6.12
CA SER A 5 -0.32 50.30 6.01
C SER A 5 -0.89 49.34 7.11
N ALA A 6 -1.53 49.87 8.14
CA ALA A 6 -2.08 49.06 9.24
C ALA A 6 -3.56 48.64 9.03
N ASN A 7 -4.29 49.24 8.08
CA ASN A 7 -5.74 49.10 7.99
C ASN A 7 -6.22 48.11 6.93
N THR A 8 -5.33 47.46 6.15
CA THR A 8 -5.69 46.45 5.17
C THR A 8 -5.69 45.04 5.72
N GLY A 9 -4.79 44.73 6.67
CA GLY A 9 -4.72 43.39 7.28
C GLY A 9 -5.93 43.08 8.17
N ASP A 10 -6.39 44.04 8.98
CA ASP A 10 -7.52 43.84 9.90
C ASP A 10 -8.87 43.74 9.17
N LYS A 11 -9.03 44.40 8.02
CA LYS A 11 -10.25 44.26 7.20
C LYS A 11 -10.35 42.94 6.48
N GLU A 12 -9.25 42.40 5.98
CA GLU A 12 -9.22 41.07 5.31
C GLU A 12 -9.48 39.93 6.32
N VAL A 13 -8.97 40.02 7.54
CA VAL A 13 -9.22 39.02 8.59
C VAL A 13 -10.70 39.07 9.05
N HIS A 14 -11.29 40.27 9.24
CA HIS A 14 -12.70 40.41 9.62
C HIS A 14 -13.68 39.93 8.52
N ASP A 15 -13.32 40.01 7.24
CA ASP A 15 -14.18 39.52 6.16
C ASP A 15 -14.10 37.99 5.97
N ILE A 16 -12.97 37.37 6.28
CA ILE A 16 -12.81 35.92 6.28
C ILE A 16 -13.66 35.29 7.39
N ASP A 17 -13.65 35.84 8.60
CA ASP A 17 -14.45 35.35 9.73
C ASP A 17 -15.97 35.35 9.47
N LYS A 18 -16.46 36.29 8.66
CA LYS A 18 -17.87 36.35 8.24
C LYS A 18 -18.26 35.28 7.23
N LEU A 19 -17.28 34.73 6.49
CA LEU A 19 -17.49 33.70 5.48
C LEU A 19 -17.29 32.29 6.06
N ASP A 20 -16.66 32.15 7.22
CA ASP A 20 -16.38 30.87 7.85
C ASP A 20 -17.69 30.21 8.32
N SER A 21 -17.90 28.97 7.93
CA SER A 21 -19.06 28.16 8.35
C SER A 21 -18.87 27.55 9.75
N GLY A 22 -17.66 27.61 10.32
CA GLY A 22 -17.27 26.90 11.53
C GLY A 22 -17.14 25.37 11.35
N ILE A 23 -17.29 24.86 10.13
CA ILE A 23 -17.19 23.44 9.81
C ILE A 23 -15.80 23.13 9.24
N THR A 24 -15.07 22.24 9.92
CA THR A 24 -13.77 21.76 9.44
C THR A 24 -13.96 20.61 8.45
N ALA A 25 -13.37 20.75 7.28
CA ALA A 25 -13.23 19.67 6.31
C ALA A 25 -11.92 18.92 6.56
N HIS A 26 -11.98 17.60 6.50
CA HIS A 26 -10.82 16.71 6.58
C HIS A 26 -10.99 15.55 5.60
N GLY A 27 -9.98 15.30 4.78
CA GLY A 27 -10.01 14.18 3.84
C GLY A 27 -8.93 14.26 2.77
N ILE A 28 -8.98 13.31 1.85
CA ILE A 28 -8.00 13.19 0.76
C ILE A 28 -8.38 14.06 -0.43
N LEU A 29 -7.41 14.81 -0.94
CA LEU A 29 -7.59 15.62 -2.13
C LEU A 29 -7.52 14.78 -3.41
N GLU A 30 -8.50 14.97 -4.29
CA GLU A 30 -8.44 14.55 -5.67
C GLU A 30 -8.47 15.79 -6.57
N VAL A 31 -7.41 16.01 -7.35
CA VAL A 31 -7.31 17.11 -8.32
C VAL A 31 -7.86 16.65 -9.65
N MET A 32 -8.79 17.42 -10.21
CA MET A 32 -9.44 17.16 -11.48
C MET A 32 -8.62 17.74 -12.65
N GLN A 33 -8.87 17.26 -13.87
CA GLN A 33 -8.15 17.69 -15.08
C GLN A 33 -8.22 19.21 -15.31
N ASP A 34 -9.33 19.84 -14.93
CA ASP A 34 -9.54 21.29 -15.06
C ASP A 34 -8.82 22.12 -13.99
N GLY A 35 -8.04 21.47 -13.12
CA GLY A 35 -7.18 22.12 -12.13
C GLY A 35 -7.86 22.50 -10.81
N TYR A 36 -9.16 22.28 -10.63
CA TYR A 36 -9.82 22.31 -9.31
C TYR A 36 -9.76 20.92 -8.65
N GLY A 37 -10.18 20.80 -7.40
CA GLY A 37 -10.19 19.52 -6.71
C GLY A 37 -11.35 19.35 -5.75
N PHE A 38 -11.44 18.14 -5.19
CA PHE A 38 -12.37 17.81 -4.11
C PHE A 38 -11.65 17.10 -2.97
N ILE A 39 -11.97 17.49 -1.74
CA ILE A 39 -11.65 16.69 -0.58
C ILE A 39 -12.68 15.58 -0.48
N ARG A 40 -12.25 14.32 -0.63
CA ARG A 40 -13.08 13.13 -0.49
C ARG A 40 -13.10 12.70 0.98
N SER A 41 -14.26 12.44 1.51
CA SER A 41 -14.43 12.17 2.95
C SER A 41 -14.45 10.69 3.31
N ALA A 42 -14.85 9.81 2.40
CA ALA A 42 -15.03 8.40 2.69
C ALA A 42 -14.38 7.49 1.63
N ASN A 43 -13.57 6.54 2.07
CA ASN A 43 -13.00 5.45 1.27
C ASN A 43 -12.39 5.93 -0.09
N TYR A 44 -11.90 7.17 -0.13
CA TYR A 44 -11.27 7.81 -1.30
C TYR A 44 -12.17 7.94 -2.55
N LEU A 45 -13.47 7.72 -2.39
CA LEU A 45 -14.46 7.80 -3.46
C LEU A 45 -15.26 9.12 -3.41
N PRO A 46 -15.82 9.57 -4.54
CA PRO A 46 -16.72 10.71 -4.56
C PRO A 46 -17.96 10.49 -3.68
N GLY A 47 -18.35 11.53 -2.97
CA GLY A 47 -19.51 11.51 -2.07
C GLY A 47 -20.27 12.83 -2.06
N GLU A 48 -21.42 12.82 -1.41
CA GLU A 48 -22.27 14.03 -1.30
C GLU A 48 -21.65 15.12 -0.40
N ASN A 49 -20.80 14.69 0.52
CA ASN A 49 -20.12 15.59 1.49
C ASN A 49 -18.75 16.07 1.01
N ASP A 50 -18.43 15.89 -0.26
CA ASP A 50 -17.17 16.35 -0.83
C ASP A 50 -17.05 17.89 -0.73
N VAL A 51 -15.83 18.37 -0.49
CA VAL A 51 -15.56 19.79 -0.36
C VAL A 51 -14.71 20.25 -1.53
N TYR A 52 -15.21 21.26 -2.24
CA TYR A 52 -14.53 21.87 -3.37
C TYR A 52 -13.27 22.62 -2.97
N VAL A 53 -12.19 22.42 -3.71
CA VAL A 53 -10.90 23.13 -3.55
C VAL A 53 -10.60 23.90 -4.83
N SER A 54 -10.37 25.22 -4.70
CA SER A 54 -10.17 26.08 -5.84
C SER A 54 -8.81 25.89 -6.52
N PRO A 55 -8.70 26.17 -7.84
CA PRO A 55 -7.43 26.12 -8.55
C PRO A 55 -6.36 27.05 -7.97
N SER A 56 -6.77 28.18 -7.38
CA SER A 56 -5.87 29.13 -6.74
C SER A 56 -5.21 28.55 -5.49
N GLN A 57 -5.97 27.84 -4.65
CA GLN A 57 -5.45 27.14 -3.48
C GLN A 57 -4.51 25.99 -3.88
N ILE A 58 -4.90 25.21 -4.89
CA ILE A 58 -4.08 24.11 -5.41
C ILE A 58 -2.71 24.61 -5.88
N ARG A 59 -2.69 25.68 -6.68
CA ARG A 59 -1.43 26.28 -7.15
C ARG A 59 -0.62 26.93 -6.04
N ARG A 60 -1.28 27.68 -5.14
CA ARG A 60 -0.60 28.40 -4.06
C ARG A 60 0.15 27.49 -3.12
N PHE A 61 -0.44 26.35 -2.74
CA PHE A 61 0.12 25.40 -1.77
C PHE A 61 0.74 24.17 -2.41
N ASN A 62 0.90 24.16 -3.75
CA ASN A 62 1.45 23.00 -4.48
C ASN A 62 0.74 21.69 -4.11
N LEU A 63 -0.59 21.74 -4.02
CA LEU A 63 -1.41 20.59 -3.65
C LEU A 63 -1.45 19.58 -4.79
N LYS A 64 -1.51 18.30 -4.42
CA LYS A 64 -1.56 17.19 -5.36
C LYS A 64 -2.62 16.18 -4.93
N THR A 65 -3.10 15.40 -5.88
CA THR A 65 -3.91 14.23 -5.56
C THR A 65 -3.19 13.33 -4.55
N GLY A 66 -3.90 12.91 -3.52
CA GLY A 66 -3.35 12.09 -2.42
C GLY A 66 -2.92 12.88 -1.19
N ASP A 67 -2.92 14.21 -1.21
CA ASP A 67 -2.72 15.01 -0.01
C ASP A 67 -3.94 14.92 0.92
N ILE A 68 -3.71 14.74 2.21
CA ILE A 68 -4.75 14.91 3.23
C ILE A 68 -4.80 16.38 3.60
N LEU A 69 -5.95 16.97 3.44
CA LEU A 69 -6.20 18.38 3.74
C LEU A 69 -7.08 18.50 4.99
N GLU A 70 -6.76 19.49 5.83
CA GLU A 70 -7.59 19.93 6.94
C GLU A 70 -7.75 21.45 6.83
N GLY A 71 -8.99 21.94 6.98
CA GLY A 71 -9.26 23.37 6.88
C GLY A 71 -10.74 23.66 7.01
N ASN A 72 -11.10 24.94 7.16
CA ASN A 72 -12.48 25.34 7.32
C ASN A 72 -13.16 25.58 5.98
N THR A 73 -14.47 25.27 5.93
CA THR A 73 -15.31 25.52 4.77
C THR A 73 -15.98 26.91 4.89
N ARG A 74 -16.30 27.50 3.75
CA ARG A 74 -17.11 28.71 3.75
C ARG A 74 -18.60 28.36 3.86
N ILE A 75 -19.39 29.34 4.31
CA ILE A 75 -20.84 29.26 4.34
C ILE A 75 -21.35 28.96 2.91
N LYS A 76 -22.12 27.88 2.76
CA LYS A 76 -22.66 27.41 1.49
C LYS A 76 -23.84 28.28 1.05
N THR A 77 -23.86 28.72 -0.19
CA THR A 77 -25.01 29.39 -0.79
C THR A 77 -26.04 28.37 -1.26
N GLN A 78 -27.30 28.78 -1.40
CA GLN A 78 -28.42 27.88 -1.82
C GLN A 78 -28.23 27.25 -3.21
N GLN A 79 -27.40 27.87 -4.06
CA GLN A 79 -27.15 27.39 -5.44
C GLN A 79 -25.97 26.44 -5.56
N GLU A 80 -25.16 26.28 -4.52
CA GLU A 80 -23.97 25.44 -4.55
C GLU A 80 -24.30 24.00 -4.16
N LYS A 81 -23.83 23.06 -4.98
CA LYS A 81 -23.97 21.61 -4.70
C LYS A 81 -23.05 21.18 -3.58
N PHE A 82 -21.78 21.64 -3.57
CA PHE A 82 -20.76 21.28 -2.61
C PHE A 82 -20.34 22.47 -1.75
N SER A 83 -19.92 22.21 -0.51
CA SER A 83 -19.21 23.22 0.28
C SER A 83 -17.85 23.52 -0.36
N ALA A 84 -17.32 24.72 -0.14
CA ALA A 84 -16.00 25.09 -0.65
C ALA A 84 -15.03 25.35 0.51
N LEU A 85 -13.76 24.94 0.34
CA LEU A 85 -12.70 25.20 1.28
C LEU A 85 -12.41 26.70 1.35
N LEU A 86 -12.49 27.28 2.54
CA LEU A 86 -12.20 28.69 2.78
C LEU A 86 -10.69 28.90 2.95
N TYR A 87 -10.09 28.20 3.90
CA TYR A 87 -8.65 28.20 4.14
C TYR A 87 -8.15 26.84 4.61
N LEU A 88 -6.85 26.60 4.39
CA LEU A 88 -6.13 25.39 4.83
C LEU A 88 -5.48 25.63 6.17
N SER A 89 -5.69 24.71 7.10
CA SER A 89 -4.98 24.64 8.39
C SER A 89 -3.83 23.64 8.36
N LYS A 90 -3.99 22.48 7.68
CA LYS A 90 -2.93 21.48 7.54
C LYS A 90 -2.95 20.80 6.18
N ILE A 91 -1.75 20.33 5.76
CA ILE A 91 -1.53 19.44 4.61
C ILE A 91 -0.69 18.26 5.13
N ASN A 92 -1.23 17.03 5.06
CA ASN A 92 -0.57 15.82 5.59
C ASN A 92 -0.07 16.03 7.05
N GLU A 93 -0.93 16.58 7.91
CA GLU A 93 -0.68 16.89 9.31
C GLU A 93 0.39 17.98 9.58
N MET A 94 0.93 18.59 8.52
CA MET A 94 1.95 19.63 8.59
C MET A 94 1.38 21.00 8.29
N ASP A 95 2.09 22.03 8.77
CA ASP A 95 1.83 23.41 8.38
C ASP A 95 1.89 23.57 6.84
N PRO A 96 0.90 24.23 6.19
CA PRO A 96 0.83 24.34 4.75
C PRO A 96 2.08 24.96 4.10
N MET A 97 2.71 25.93 4.76
CA MET A 97 3.92 26.59 4.25
C MET A 97 5.14 25.64 4.26
N LYS A 98 5.19 24.71 5.20
CA LYS A 98 6.24 23.67 5.24
C LYS A 98 5.94 22.55 4.23
N ALA A 99 4.68 22.12 4.16
CA ALA A 99 4.26 21.02 3.30
C ALA A 99 4.44 21.31 1.80
N MET A 100 4.30 22.57 1.37
CA MET A 100 4.47 22.93 -0.04
C MET A 100 5.91 22.79 -0.58
N HIS A 101 6.91 22.81 0.29
CA HIS A 101 8.34 22.72 -0.05
C HIS A 101 8.81 21.26 0.04
N ARG A 102 8.31 20.40 -0.84
CA ARG A 102 8.69 18.99 -0.91
C ARG A 102 9.21 18.60 -2.28
N LYS A 103 10.13 17.64 -2.33
CA LYS A 103 10.59 17.04 -3.58
C LYS A 103 9.51 16.14 -4.14
N ASN A 104 9.29 16.16 -5.47
CA ASN A 104 8.33 15.23 -6.07
C ASN A 104 8.85 13.79 -5.95
N PHE A 105 7.95 12.85 -5.81
CA PHE A 105 8.28 11.42 -5.73
C PHE A 105 9.12 10.94 -6.92
N GLU A 106 8.78 11.39 -8.12
CA GLU A 106 9.45 11.03 -9.36
C GLU A 106 10.89 11.57 -9.46
N ASP A 107 11.20 12.66 -8.74
CA ASP A 107 12.51 13.33 -8.72
C ASP A 107 13.44 12.77 -7.62
N MET A 108 12.93 11.88 -6.75
CA MET A 108 13.71 11.24 -5.68
C MET A 108 14.56 10.10 -6.25
N THR A 109 15.70 9.82 -5.58
CA THR A 109 16.68 8.83 -6.04
C THR A 109 16.39 7.46 -5.47
N PRO A 110 15.99 6.45 -6.30
CA PRO A 110 15.73 5.11 -5.81
C PRO A 110 17.03 4.38 -5.45
N ILE A 111 16.99 3.63 -4.35
CA ILE A 111 18.06 2.74 -3.89
C ILE A 111 17.49 1.33 -3.60
N PHE A 112 18.36 0.34 -3.47
CA PHE A 112 17.93 -0.99 -3.03
C PHE A 112 17.38 -0.96 -1.59
N PRO A 113 16.39 -1.81 -1.26
CA PRO A 113 16.01 -2.06 0.13
C PRO A 113 17.23 -2.51 0.95
N ASN A 114 17.54 -1.77 2.01
CA ASN A 114 18.71 -2.01 2.87
C ASN A 114 18.37 -1.90 4.37
N GLU A 115 17.10 -1.73 4.69
CA GLU A 115 16.58 -1.73 6.06
C GLU A 115 15.40 -2.70 6.12
N ARG A 116 15.53 -3.76 6.95
CA ARG A 116 14.51 -4.80 7.08
C ARG A 116 13.31 -4.32 7.90
N LEU A 117 12.12 -4.62 7.41
CA LEU A 117 10.89 -4.57 8.19
C LEU A 117 10.75 -5.90 8.94
N SER A 118 11.10 -5.92 10.21
CA SER A 118 11.04 -7.13 11.03
C SER A 118 9.60 -7.54 11.29
N LEU A 119 9.28 -8.81 11.02
CA LEU A 119 7.95 -9.37 11.19
C LEU A 119 7.80 -10.28 12.39
N GLU A 120 8.90 -10.79 12.95
CA GLU A 120 8.88 -11.70 14.09
C GLU A 120 8.20 -11.06 15.31
N CYS A 121 7.13 -11.69 15.81
CA CYS A 121 6.36 -11.25 16.98
C CYS A 121 6.37 -12.25 18.14
N GLY A 122 7.43 -13.08 18.24
CA GLY A 122 7.63 -14.08 19.28
C GLY A 122 7.38 -15.51 18.80
N LYS A 123 7.43 -16.47 19.73
CA LYS A 123 7.46 -17.91 19.44
C LYS A 123 6.31 -18.42 18.57
N THR A 124 5.12 -17.86 18.74
CA THR A 124 3.91 -18.30 18.03
C THR A 124 3.75 -17.75 16.60
N SER A 125 4.61 -16.80 16.21
CA SER A 125 4.56 -16.18 14.87
C SER A 125 5.40 -16.94 13.84
N THR A 126 5.20 -18.25 13.71
CA THR A 126 6.05 -19.12 12.86
C THR A 126 6.11 -18.64 11.41
N ALA A 127 4.99 -18.23 10.82
CA ALA A 127 4.97 -17.69 9.44
C ALA A 127 5.84 -16.44 9.30
N MET A 128 5.75 -15.52 10.26
CA MET A 128 6.53 -14.28 10.27
C MET A 128 8.02 -14.54 10.47
N ARG A 129 8.35 -15.52 11.34
CA ARG A 129 9.73 -15.96 11.53
C ARG A 129 10.34 -16.57 10.27
N ILE A 130 9.57 -17.40 9.56
CA ILE A 130 9.98 -17.96 8.26
C ILE A 130 10.20 -16.84 7.24
N MET A 131 9.27 -15.89 7.16
CA MET A 131 9.39 -14.77 6.24
C MET A 131 10.64 -13.91 6.50
N ASP A 132 10.92 -13.60 7.76
CA ASP A 132 12.09 -12.79 8.13
C ASP A 132 13.43 -13.40 7.71
N LEU A 133 13.52 -14.72 7.60
CA LEU A 133 14.73 -15.42 7.18
C LEU A 133 14.72 -15.81 5.70
N MET A 134 13.62 -16.41 5.22
CA MET A 134 13.56 -17.01 3.88
C MET A 134 13.09 -16.03 2.78
N SER A 135 12.34 -15.01 3.15
CA SER A 135 11.84 -13.98 2.22
C SER A 135 11.73 -12.63 2.93
N PRO A 136 12.86 -12.10 3.44
CA PRO A 136 12.84 -10.86 4.20
C PRO A 136 12.29 -9.70 3.38
N ILE A 137 11.54 -8.82 4.04
CA ILE A 137 10.97 -7.61 3.44
C ILE A 137 11.77 -6.41 3.92
N GLY A 138 12.29 -5.64 2.98
CA GLY A 138 12.96 -4.37 3.27
C GLY A 138 12.08 -3.17 2.91
N LYS A 139 12.37 -2.02 3.52
CA LYS A 139 11.78 -0.73 3.15
C LYS A 139 12.05 -0.45 1.67
N GLY A 140 10.97 -0.30 0.89
CA GLY A 140 11.06 -0.16 -0.58
C GLY A 140 10.93 -1.46 -1.37
N GLN A 141 10.61 -2.59 -0.72
CA GLN A 141 10.45 -3.89 -1.37
C GLN A 141 9.25 -3.93 -2.31
N ARG A 142 9.43 -4.60 -3.46
CA ARG A 142 8.34 -5.02 -4.36
C ARG A 142 8.11 -6.52 -4.17
N GLY A 143 7.26 -6.87 -3.20
CA GLY A 143 7.02 -8.26 -2.82
C GLY A 143 5.73 -8.81 -3.38
N MET A 144 5.74 -10.09 -3.74
CA MET A 144 4.54 -10.85 -4.09
C MET A 144 4.31 -12.01 -3.14
N ILE A 145 3.06 -12.18 -2.69
CA ILE A 145 2.55 -13.40 -2.07
C ILE A 145 1.77 -14.16 -3.14
N VAL A 146 2.38 -15.20 -3.68
CA VAL A 146 1.78 -16.05 -4.72
C VAL A 146 0.92 -17.11 -4.05
N SER A 147 -0.37 -17.10 -4.31
CA SER A 147 -1.29 -17.95 -3.56
C SER A 147 -2.31 -18.66 -4.46
N PRO A 148 -2.37 -19.97 -4.40
CA PRO A 148 -3.54 -20.71 -4.87
C PRO A 148 -4.74 -20.45 -3.95
N PRO A 149 -5.98 -20.72 -4.41
CA PRO A 149 -7.17 -20.61 -3.58
C PRO A 149 -7.08 -21.45 -2.30
N LYS A 150 -7.57 -20.88 -1.17
CA LYS A 150 -7.65 -21.56 0.14
C LYS A 150 -6.31 -21.94 0.78
N ALA A 151 -5.20 -21.29 0.41
CA ALA A 151 -3.88 -21.53 0.99
C ALA A 151 -3.54 -20.66 2.21
N GLY A 152 -4.47 -19.89 2.75
CA GLY A 152 -4.27 -19.04 3.92
C GLY A 152 -3.75 -17.64 3.61
N LYS A 153 -3.92 -17.15 2.38
CA LYS A 153 -3.48 -15.84 1.90
C LYS A 153 -3.91 -14.69 2.81
N THR A 154 -5.21 -14.55 3.09
CA THR A 154 -5.78 -13.47 3.89
C THR A 154 -5.26 -13.49 5.34
N THR A 155 -5.15 -14.68 5.93
CA THR A 155 -4.57 -14.85 7.27
C THR A 155 -3.11 -14.41 7.32
N LEU A 156 -2.33 -14.77 6.31
CA LEU A 156 -0.91 -14.38 6.23
C LEU A 156 -0.77 -12.86 6.06
N LEU A 157 -1.55 -12.26 5.16
CA LEU A 157 -1.55 -10.82 4.95
C LEU A 157 -1.90 -10.04 6.24
N LYS A 158 -2.91 -10.53 6.98
CA LYS A 158 -3.30 -9.99 8.28
C LYS A 158 -2.18 -10.09 9.31
N GLN A 159 -1.48 -11.23 9.37
CA GLN A 159 -0.33 -11.41 10.26
C GLN A 159 0.82 -10.45 9.90
N VAL A 160 1.10 -10.25 8.61
CA VAL A 160 2.10 -9.25 8.17
C VAL A 160 1.70 -7.85 8.63
N ALA A 161 0.45 -7.44 8.42
CA ALA A 161 -0.06 -6.13 8.83
C ALA A 161 0.13 -5.90 10.33
N LEU A 162 -0.32 -6.85 11.16
CA LEU A 162 -0.19 -6.77 12.63
C LEU A 162 1.28 -6.76 13.09
N SER A 163 2.14 -7.51 12.40
CA SER A 163 3.57 -7.56 12.71
C SER A 163 4.28 -6.25 12.36
N VAL A 164 3.98 -5.68 11.21
CA VAL A 164 4.51 -4.36 10.81
C VAL A 164 4.05 -3.29 11.79
N GLN A 165 2.77 -3.25 12.12
CA GLN A 165 2.22 -2.28 13.08
C GLN A 165 2.88 -2.38 14.46
N LYS A 166 3.16 -3.60 14.91
CA LYS A 166 3.79 -3.84 16.23
C LYS A 166 5.27 -3.51 16.26
N ASN A 167 6.01 -3.93 15.24
CA ASN A 167 7.48 -3.85 15.24
C ASN A 167 8.01 -2.58 14.56
N ASN A 168 7.19 -1.94 13.70
CA ASN A 168 7.55 -0.76 12.92
C ASN A 168 6.40 0.28 12.98
N PRO A 169 6.07 0.80 14.18
CA PRO A 169 4.88 1.65 14.38
C PRO A 169 4.94 3.00 13.64
N GLU A 170 6.12 3.41 13.18
CA GLU A 170 6.34 4.61 12.38
C GLU A 170 5.90 4.43 10.92
N VAL A 171 5.74 3.19 10.44
CA VAL A 171 5.36 2.89 9.07
C VAL A 171 3.87 3.17 8.86
N HIS A 172 3.55 3.94 7.83
CA HIS A 172 2.18 4.13 7.38
C HIS A 172 1.72 2.91 6.59
N LEU A 173 0.72 2.21 7.11
CA LEU A 173 0.19 0.98 6.54
C LEU A 173 -1.10 1.27 5.78
N LEU A 174 -1.07 1.13 4.47
CA LEU A 174 -2.23 1.24 3.59
C LEU A 174 -2.66 -0.16 3.14
N ILE A 175 -3.84 -0.60 3.54
CA ILE A 175 -4.39 -1.90 3.14
C ILE A 175 -5.42 -1.67 2.06
N LEU A 176 -5.16 -2.19 0.86
CA LEU A 176 -6.00 -2.03 -0.32
C LEU A 176 -6.64 -3.37 -0.70
N LEU A 177 -7.96 -3.46 -0.51
CA LEU A 177 -8.75 -4.65 -0.81
C LEU A 177 -9.54 -4.42 -2.09
N ILE A 178 -9.26 -5.19 -3.15
CA ILE A 178 -9.88 -5.06 -4.46
C ILE A 178 -10.69 -6.30 -4.79
N ASP A 179 -11.99 -6.09 -5.09
CA ASP A 179 -12.92 -7.17 -5.47
C ASP A 179 -12.98 -8.26 -4.39
N GLU A 180 -12.84 -7.87 -3.11
CA GLU A 180 -12.94 -8.77 -1.96
C GLU A 180 -14.37 -8.79 -1.40
N ARG A 181 -14.65 -9.77 -0.54
CA ARG A 181 -15.96 -9.94 0.07
C ARG A 181 -16.18 -8.93 1.20
N PRO A 182 -17.39 -8.38 1.36
CA PRO A 182 -17.70 -7.42 2.45
C PRO A 182 -17.33 -7.93 3.84
N GLU A 183 -17.55 -9.23 4.12
CA GLU A 183 -17.20 -9.85 5.40
C GLU A 183 -15.68 -9.91 5.63
N GLU A 184 -14.87 -10.13 4.59
CA GLU A 184 -13.40 -10.12 4.69
C GLU A 184 -12.88 -8.68 4.90
N VAL A 185 -13.52 -7.70 4.28
CA VAL A 185 -13.23 -6.27 4.51
C VAL A 185 -13.51 -5.89 5.96
N THR A 186 -14.66 -6.29 6.49
CA THR A 186 -15.04 -6.01 7.89
C THR A 186 -14.04 -6.65 8.86
N ASP A 187 -13.69 -7.92 8.66
CA ASP A 187 -12.73 -8.63 9.53
C ASP A 187 -11.35 -7.95 9.55
N ILE A 188 -10.86 -7.46 8.40
CA ILE A 188 -9.59 -6.75 8.34
C ILE A 188 -9.68 -5.40 9.05
N ARG A 189 -10.75 -4.61 8.82
CA ARG A 189 -10.94 -3.30 9.45
C ARG A 189 -11.04 -3.37 10.97
N GLU A 190 -11.76 -4.36 11.49
CA GLU A 190 -11.89 -4.55 12.93
C GLU A 190 -10.64 -5.12 13.61
N SER A 191 -9.82 -5.83 12.85
CA SER A 191 -8.63 -6.50 13.39
C SER A 191 -7.36 -5.66 13.35
N ILE A 192 -7.32 -4.67 12.45
CA ILE A 192 -6.11 -3.88 12.18
C ILE A 192 -6.49 -2.40 12.27
N GLU A 193 -6.34 -1.85 13.47
CA GLU A 193 -6.62 -0.44 13.77
C GLU A 193 -5.37 0.24 14.30
N GLY A 194 -5.15 1.51 13.94
CA GLY A 194 -4.04 2.29 14.46
C GLY A 194 -3.93 3.68 13.83
N PRO A 195 -3.15 4.59 14.41
CA PRO A 195 -3.05 5.97 13.96
C PRO A 195 -2.42 6.09 12.55
N ASN A 196 -1.56 5.14 12.16
CA ASN A 196 -0.89 5.10 10.86
C ASN A 196 -1.46 3.99 9.95
N VAL A 197 -2.72 3.58 10.16
CA VAL A 197 -3.36 2.52 9.38
C VAL A 197 -4.57 3.06 8.65
N GLU A 198 -4.62 2.82 7.34
CA GLU A 198 -5.76 3.15 6.49
C GLU A 198 -6.18 1.88 5.73
N VAL A 199 -7.47 1.49 5.84
CA VAL A 199 -8.03 0.37 5.08
C VAL A 199 -8.97 0.92 4.03
N ILE A 200 -8.58 0.76 2.77
CA ILE A 200 -9.30 1.22 1.59
C ILE A 200 -9.75 -0.01 0.80
N TYR A 201 -10.97 0.01 0.32
CA TYR A 201 -11.54 -1.16 -0.30
C TYR A 201 -12.50 -0.82 -1.45
N SER A 202 -12.71 -1.79 -2.31
CA SER A 202 -13.78 -1.83 -3.28
C SER A 202 -14.23 -3.29 -3.40
N THR A 203 -15.45 -3.57 -2.96
CA THR A 203 -15.99 -4.93 -2.83
C THR A 203 -16.47 -5.49 -4.18
N PHE A 204 -16.67 -6.81 -4.28
CA PHE A 204 -16.95 -7.51 -5.53
C PHE A 204 -18.26 -7.07 -6.22
N ASP A 205 -19.16 -6.43 -5.48
CA ASP A 205 -20.43 -5.88 -5.97
C ASP A 205 -20.31 -4.47 -6.55
N GLU A 206 -19.12 -3.86 -6.46
CA GLU A 206 -18.84 -2.55 -7.05
C GLU A 206 -18.35 -2.66 -8.52
N LEU A 207 -18.44 -1.54 -9.24
CA LEU A 207 -18.02 -1.47 -10.63
C LEU A 207 -16.48 -1.52 -10.77
N PRO A 208 -15.94 -2.08 -11.87
CA PRO A 208 -14.50 -2.11 -12.12
C PRO A 208 -13.82 -0.73 -12.10
N GLU A 209 -14.53 0.34 -12.47
CA GLU A 209 -14.06 1.71 -12.40
C GLU A 209 -13.77 2.16 -10.96
N HIS A 210 -14.53 1.66 -9.97
CA HIS A 210 -14.28 1.92 -8.56
C HIS A 210 -12.99 1.26 -8.10
N HIS A 211 -12.75 0.00 -8.49
CA HIS A 211 -11.50 -0.73 -8.20
C HIS A 211 -10.27 0.04 -8.71
N LYS A 212 -10.34 0.57 -9.93
CA LYS A 212 -9.28 1.42 -10.50
C LYS A 212 -9.08 2.68 -9.66
N ARG A 213 -10.17 3.42 -9.43
CA ARG A 213 -10.12 4.72 -8.76
C ARG A 213 -9.53 4.64 -7.36
N VAL A 214 -9.96 3.69 -6.54
CA VAL A 214 -9.38 3.51 -5.20
C VAL A 214 -7.90 3.16 -5.27
N SER A 215 -7.47 2.34 -6.23
CA SER A 215 -6.06 2.00 -6.40
C SER A 215 -5.20 3.20 -6.83
N GLU A 216 -5.71 4.04 -7.73
CA GLU A 216 -5.05 5.27 -8.17
C GLU A 216 -4.93 6.28 -7.02
N MET A 217 -5.95 6.41 -6.19
CA MET A 217 -5.92 7.28 -5.02
C MET A 217 -4.95 6.78 -3.95
N VAL A 218 -4.91 5.46 -3.69
CA VAL A 218 -3.99 4.86 -2.71
C VAL A 218 -2.53 5.07 -3.11
N ILE A 219 -2.18 4.86 -4.38
CA ILE A 219 -0.79 5.05 -4.81
C ILE A 219 -0.37 6.52 -4.76
N GLU A 220 -1.27 7.46 -5.08
CA GLU A 220 -0.99 8.89 -4.96
C GLU A 220 -0.87 9.29 -3.47
N ARG A 221 -1.73 8.76 -2.57
CA ARG A 221 -1.58 8.94 -1.13
C ARG A 221 -0.21 8.48 -0.63
N ALA A 222 0.19 7.27 -1.00
CA ALA A 222 1.49 6.72 -0.62
C ALA A 222 2.66 7.60 -1.09
N LYS A 223 2.62 8.07 -2.33
CA LYS A 223 3.64 9.01 -2.85
C LYS A 223 3.71 10.30 -2.04
N ARG A 224 2.55 10.89 -1.65
CA ARG A 224 2.55 12.12 -0.82
C ARG A 224 3.21 11.89 0.53
N LEU A 225 2.97 10.76 1.17
CA LEU A 225 3.64 10.40 2.42
C LEU A 225 5.16 10.26 2.24
N VAL A 226 5.62 9.58 1.17
CA VAL A 226 7.04 9.44 0.87
C VAL A 226 7.71 10.78 0.56
N GLU A 227 7.03 11.69 -0.14
CA GLU A 227 7.53 13.07 -0.37
C GLU A 227 7.81 13.81 0.94
N HIS A 228 7.11 13.44 2.03
CA HIS A 228 7.35 13.91 3.39
C HIS A 228 8.31 13.01 4.19
N LYS A 229 9.07 12.15 3.52
CA LYS A 229 10.08 11.24 4.10
C LYS A 229 9.49 10.21 5.06
N LYS A 230 8.23 9.84 4.88
CA LYS A 230 7.58 8.77 5.64
C LYS A 230 7.86 7.43 4.99
N ASP A 231 7.96 6.39 5.81
CA ASP A 231 7.99 5.01 5.34
C ASP A 231 6.55 4.51 5.21
N VAL A 232 6.22 3.98 4.03
CA VAL A 232 4.87 3.54 3.69
C VAL A 232 4.91 2.10 3.24
N MET A 233 3.96 1.30 3.71
CA MET A 233 3.72 -0.05 3.20
C MET A 233 2.31 -0.17 2.67
N ILE A 234 2.17 -0.58 1.41
CA ILE A 234 0.89 -0.97 0.82
C ILE A 234 0.79 -2.49 0.84
N LEU A 235 -0.27 -3.01 1.46
CA LEU A 235 -0.71 -4.40 1.33
C LEU A 235 -1.88 -4.43 0.36
N ILE A 236 -1.72 -5.03 -0.81
CA ILE A 236 -2.82 -5.14 -1.79
C ILE A 236 -3.30 -6.57 -1.94
N ASP A 237 -4.59 -6.78 -1.77
CA ASP A 237 -5.29 -8.02 -2.03
C ASP A 237 -6.43 -7.78 -3.05
N SER A 238 -6.24 -8.07 -4.33
CA SER A 238 -5.07 -8.63 -4.99
C SER A 238 -4.70 -7.85 -6.26
N ILE A 239 -3.43 -7.94 -6.65
CA ILE A 239 -2.96 -7.35 -7.92
C ILE A 239 -3.60 -8.04 -9.14
N THR A 240 -3.92 -9.32 -9.02
CA THR A 240 -4.63 -10.09 -10.05
C THR A 240 -6.01 -9.51 -10.35
N ARG A 241 -6.77 -9.22 -9.30
CA ARG A 241 -8.11 -8.63 -9.43
C ARG A 241 -8.05 -7.18 -9.92
N LEU A 242 -7.03 -6.43 -9.51
CA LEU A 242 -6.79 -5.10 -10.07
C LEU A 242 -6.51 -5.16 -11.57
N ALA A 243 -5.66 -6.08 -12.03
CA ALA A 243 -5.40 -6.26 -13.46
C ALA A 243 -6.66 -6.67 -14.24
N ARG A 244 -7.54 -7.51 -13.66
CA ARG A 244 -8.84 -7.85 -14.24
C ARG A 244 -9.75 -6.63 -14.36
N ALA A 245 -9.80 -5.76 -13.35
CA ALA A 245 -10.60 -4.53 -13.39
C ALA A 245 -10.12 -3.60 -14.52
N TYR A 246 -8.81 -3.44 -14.67
CA TYR A 246 -8.26 -2.70 -15.81
C TYR A 246 -8.61 -3.35 -17.14
N ASN A 247 -8.57 -4.68 -17.25
CA ASN A 247 -8.90 -5.39 -18.48
C ASN A 247 -10.35 -5.18 -18.93
N LEU A 248 -11.26 -4.96 -17.99
CA LEU A 248 -12.67 -4.67 -18.29
C LEU A 248 -12.91 -3.20 -18.69
N THR A 249 -12.00 -2.30 -18.36
CA THR A 249 -12.23 -0.85 -18.46
C THR A 249 -11.33 -0.13 -19.46
N VAL A 250 -10.20 -0.72 -19.86
CA VAL A 250 -9.33 -0.12 -20.87
C VAL A 250 -9.91 -0.30 -22.29
N PRO A 251 -9.74 0.70 -23.18
CA PRO A 251 -10.08 0.53 -24.58
C PRO A 251 -9.26 -0.63 -25.19
N PRO A 252 -9.87 -1.51 -26.01
CA PRO A 252 -9.16 -2.62 -26.63
C PRO A 252 -7.97 -2.16 -27.47
N SER A 253 -6.77 -2.71 -27.21
CA SER A 253 -5.56 -2.41 -27.98
C SER A 253 -5.50 -3.12 -29.34
N GLY A 254 -6.42 -4.05 -29.59
CA GLY A 254 -6.39 -4.94 -30.77
C GLY A 254 -5.42 -6.13 -30.62
N ARG A 255 -4.76 -6.27 -29.49
CA ARG A 255 -3.88 -7.40 -29.15
C ARG A 255 -4.42 -8.10 -27.91
N THR A 256 -4.28 -9.42 -27.87
CA THR A 256 -4.76 -10.22 -26.74
C THR A 256 -3.70 -11.24 -26.35
N LEU A 257 -3.31 -11.25 -25.08
CA LEU A 257 -2.49 -12.30 -24.46
C LEU A 257 -3.34 -13.53 -24.16
N SER A 258 -2.70 -14.64 -23.80
CA SER A 258 -3.41 -15.83 -23.35
C SER A 258 -4.40 -15.51 -22.23
N GLY A 259 -5.55 -16.19 -22.23
CA GLY A 259 -6.59 -15.96 -21.22
C GLY A 259 -7.44 -14.71 -21.43
N GLY A 260 -7.33 -14.01 -22.59
CA GLY A 260 -8.17 -12.85 -22.89
C GLY A 260 -7.70 -11.54 -22.25
N LEU A 261 -6.44 -11.46 -21.84
CA LEU A 261 -5.85 -10.27 -21.24
C LEU A 261 -5.33 -9.32 -22.32
N ASP A 262 -5.79 -8.06 -22.30
CA ASP A 262 -5.24 -7.01 -23.15
C ASP A 262 -3.92 -6.50 -22.52
N PRO A 263 -2.82 -6.39 -23.31
CA PRO A 263 -1.55 -5.84 -22.79
C PRO A 263 -1.68 -4.44 -22.18
N ALA A 264 -2.60 -3.60 -22.70
CA ALA A 264 -2.85 -2.27 -22.16
C ALA A 264 -3.39 -2.29 -20.72
N ALA A 265 -4.10 -3.36 -20.34
CA ALA A 265 -4.62 -3.52 -18.99
C ALA A 265 -3.54 -3.69 -17.92
N LEU A 266 -2.34 -4.12 -18.32
CA LEU A 266 -1.21 -4.34 -17.39
C LEU A 266 -0.44 -3.05 -17.07
N HIS A 267 -0.58 -2.00 -17.88
CA HIS A 267 0.27 -0.82 -17.77
C HIS A 267 0.13 -0.12 -16.41
N MET A 268 -1.09 0.21 -16.01
CA MET A 268 -1.33 0.91 -14.74
C MET A 268 -1.06 0.03 -13.51
N PRO A 269 -1.50 -1.23 -13.44
CA PRO A 269 -1.11 -2.13 -12.35
C PRO A 269 0.42 -2.34 -12.24
N LYS A 270 1.15 -2.40 -13.36
CA LYS A 270 2.63 -2.44 -13.35
C LYS A 270 3.24 -1.15 -12.82
N ARG A 271 2.70 0.02 -13.19
CA ARG A 271 3.12 1.31 -12.61
C ARG A 271 2.85 1.38 -11.12
N PHE A 272 1.69 0.89 -10.68
CA PHE A 272 1.34 0.80 -9.26
C PHE A 272 2.40 -0.02 -8.51
N PHE A 273 2.60 -1.28 -8.90
CA PHE A 273 3.54 -2.18 -8.25
C PHE A 273 5.00 -1.71 -8.39
N GLY A 274 5.36 -1.19 -9.56
CA GLY A 274 6.70 -0.65 -9.86
C GLY A 274 7.04 0.66 -9.13
N ALA A 275 6.06 1.32 -8.50
CA ALA A 275 6.31 2.51 -7.69
C ALA A 275 7.06 2.19 -6.39
N ALA A 276 7.01 0.94 -5.91
CA ALA A 276 7.73 0.53 -4.70
C ALA A 276 9.24 0.71 -4.85
N ARG A 277 9.82 1.51 -3.96
CA ARG A 277 11.26 1.84 -3.92
C ARG A 277 11.65 2.45 -2.59
N ASN A 278 12.89 2.26 -2.19
CA ASN A 278 13.52 3.00 -1.11
C ASN A 278 14.18 4.27 -1.67
N MET A 279 14.18 5.37 -0.91
CA MET A 279 14.67 6.67 -1.36
C MET A 279 15.92 7.10 -0.60
N ARG A 280 16.92 7.57 -1.35
CA ARG A 280 18.16 8.11 -0.75
C ARG A 280 17.91 9.33 0.12
N GLU A 281 16.92 10.14 -0.22
CA GLU A 281 16.55 11.36 0.49
C GLU A 281 15.77 11.10 1.78
N GLY A 282 15.42 9.85 2.03
CA GLY A 282 14.58 9.39 3.14
C GLY A 282 13.14 9.14 2.71
N GLY A 283 12.47 8.27 3.46
CA GLY A 283 11.17 7.72 3.10
C GLY A 283 11.27 6.53 2.16
N SER A 284 10.28 5.67 2.19
CA SER A 284 10.22 4.48 1.35
C SER A 284 8.78 4.11 1.01
N LEU A 285 8.59 3.48 -0.14
CA LEU A 285 7.34 2.83 -0.51
C LEU A 285 7.58 1.34 -0.69
N THR A 286 7.04 0.55 0.21
CA THR A 286 7.02 -0.91 0.15
C THR A 286 5.66 -1.37 -0.37
N ILE A 287 5.60 -2.29 -1.31
CA ILE A 287 4.34 -2.89 -1.78
C ILE A 287 4.45 -4.40 -1.66
N LEU A 288 3.54 -5.00 -0.91
CA LEU A 288 3.34 -6.44 -0.83
C LEU A 288 1.99 -6.77 -1.46
N ALA A 289 2.04 -7.39 -2.63
CA ALA A 289 0.87 -7.70 -3.44
C ALA A 289 0.57 -9.21 -3.42
N THR A 290 -0.69 -9.59 -3.22
CA THR A 290 -1.09 -10.96 -3.45
C THR A 290 -1.34 -11.19 -4.93
N ALA A 291 -0.84 -12.31 -5.46
CA ALA A 291 -1.08 -12.77 -6.81
C ALA A 291 -1.78 -14.14 -6.77
N LEU A 292 -2.86 -14.28 -7.52
CA LEU A 292 -3.65 -15.52 -7.56
C LEU A 292 -3.09 -16.44 -8.65
N VAL A 293 -2.91 -17.71 -8.32
CA VAL A 293 -2.48 -18.78 -9.23
C VAL A 293 -3.34 -20.02 -9.03
N ASP A 294 -3.28 -20.96 -9.97
CA ASP A 294 -4.04 -22.23 -9.89
C ASP A 294 -5.55 -22.03 -9.67
N THR A 295 -6.11 -20.93 -10.15
CA THR A 295 -7.55 -20.62 -10.05
C THR A 295 -8.40 -21.31 -11.13
N GLY A 296 -7.74 -21.95 -12.10
CA GLY A 296 -8.36 -22.44 -13.33
C GLY A 296 -8.52 -21.37 -14.42
N SER A 297 -8.14 -20.12 -14.14
CA SER A 297 -8.16 -19.01 -15.09
C SER A 297 -6.78 -18.78 -15.71
N LYS A 298 -6.66 -19.00 -17.02
CA LYS A 298 -5.41 -18.69 -17.74
C LYS A 298 -5.00 -17.20 -17.65
N MET A 299 -5.96 -16.31 -17.45
CA MET A 299 -5.67 -14.88 -17.27
C MET A 299 -4.85 -14.65 -16.00
N ASP A 300 -5.18 -15.32 -14.90
CA ASP A 300 -4.48 -15.15 -13.62
C ASP A 300 -3.03 -15.62 -13.72
N ASP A 301 -2.79 -16.73 -14.40
CA ASP A 301 -1.44 -17.26 -14.64
C ASP A 301 -0.60 -16.26 -15.47
N VAL A 302 -1.21 -15.67 -16.51
CA VAL A 302 -0.55 -14.64 -17.33
C VAL A 302 -0.25 -13.39 -16.50
N VAL A 303 -1.20 -12.93 -15.69
CA VAL A 303 -0.97 -11.78 -14.79
C VAL A 303 0.20 -12.07 -13.85
N TYR A 304 0.23 -13.24 -13.21
CA TYR A 304 1.34 -13.61 -12.33
C TYR A 304 2.69 -13.56 -13.06
N GLU A 305 2.82 -14.22 -14.22
CA GLU A 305 4.07 -14.23 -15.00
C GLU A 305 4.52 -12.82 -15.42
N GLU A 306 3.57 -11.94 -15.77
CA GLU A 306 3.85 -10.56 -16.16
C GLU A 306 4.35 -9.69 -14.98
N PHE A 307 3.94 -10.00 -13.73
CA PHE A 307 4.38 -9.28 -12.53
C PHE A 307 5.63 -9.88 -11.89
N LYS A 308 5.89 -11.17 -12.08
CA LYS A 308 7.07 -11.88 -11.54
C LYS A 308 8.38 -11.20 -11.91
N GLY A 309 8.50 -10.70 -13.12
CA GLY A 309 9.68 -9.95 -13.60
C GLY A 309 9.84 -8.57 -12.96
N THR A 310 8.77 -7.97 -12.45
CA THR A 310 8.78 -6.64 -11.82
C THR A 310 9.11 -6.72 -10.32
N GLY A 311 8.73 -7.81 -9.67
CA GLY A 311 9.00 -8.06 -8.25
C GLY A 311 10.47 -8.32 -7.95
N ASN A 312 10.84 -8.13 -6.68
CA ASN A 312 12.16 -8.46 -6.14
C ASN A 312 12.09 -9.27 -4.84
N MET A 313 10.91 -9.74 -4.47
CA MET A 313 10.65 -10.68 -3.38
C MET A 313 9.43 -11.52 -3.76
N GLU A 314 9.49 -12.80 -3.49
CA GLU A 314 8.41 -13.74 -3.76
C GLU A 314 8.24 -14.69 -2.56
N LEU A 315 7.01 -14.79 -2.07
CA LEU A 315 6.59 -15.79 -1.10
C LEU A 315 5.52 -16.66 -1.73
N VAL A 316 5.81 -17.93 -1.92
CA VAL A 316 4.93 -18.88 -2.62
C VAL A 316 4.18 -19.72 -1.60
N LEU A 317 2.85 -19.74 -1.67
CA LEU A 317 2.01 -20.66 -0.92
C LEU A 317 1.72 -21.91 -1.77
N ASP A 318 1.69 -23.06 -1.11
CA ASP A 318 1.46 -24.35 -1.75
C ASP A 318 0.09 -24.93 -1.38
N ARG A 319 -0.67 -25.35 -2.40
CA ARG A 319 -2.02 -25.90 -2.23
C ARG A 319 -2.00 -27.25 -1.50
N LYS A 320 -1.01 -28.11 -1.80
CA LYS A 320 -0.95 -29.46 -1.20
C LYS A 320 -0.67 -29.38 0.30
N LEU A 321 0.18 -28.44 0.74
CA LEU A 321 0.42 -28.16 2.15
C LEU A 321 -0.88 -27.76 2.85
N SER A 322 -1.65 -26.85 2.27
CA SER A 322 -2.91 -26.40 2.86
C SER A 322 -3.99 -27.49 2.90
N GLU A 323 -4.08 -28.32 1.88
CA GLU A 323 -4.98 -29.48 1.82
C GLU A 323 -4.65 -30.51 2.93
N LYS A 324 -3.36 -30.65 3.28
CA LYS A 324 -2.86 -31.47 4.39
C LYS A 324 -2.94 -30.78 5.74
N ARG A 325 -3.47 -29.56 5.82
CA ARG A 325 -3.55 -28.74 7.04
C ARG A 325 -2.15 -28.39 7.65
N MET A 326 -1.13 -28.37 6.82
CA MET A 326 0.21 -27.92 7.22
C MET A 326 0.29 -26.39 7.04
N PHE A 327 0.34 -25.66 8.15
CA PHE A 327 0.41 -24.20 8.16
C PHE A 327 1.61 -23.68 8.95
N PRO A 328 2.27 -22.61 8.49
CA PRO A 328 1.99 -21.86 7.25
C PRO A 328 2.28 -22.68 5.99
N ALA A 329 1.39 -22.62 5.01
CA ALA A 329 1.50 -23.40 3.78
C ALA A 329 2.52 -22.76 2.80
N ILE A 330 3.71 -22.43 3.26
CA ILE A 330 4.76 -21.74 2.50
C ILE A 330 5.64 -22.77 1.77
N ASP A 331 5.75 -22.66 0.46
CA ASP A 331 6.77 -23.37 -0.33
C ASP A 331 8.13 -22.67 -0.13
N ILE A 332 8.85 -23.12 0.88
CA ILE A 332 10.11 -22.48 1.32
C ILE A 332 11.17 -22.49 0.20
N PRO A 333 11.40 -23.62 -0.51
CA PRO A 333 12.36 -23.65 -1.62
C PRO A 333 12.08 -22.62 -2.75
N LYS A 334 10.81 -22.30 -3.00
CA LYS A 334 10.42 -21.33 -4.05
C LYS A 334 10.35 -19.89 -3.56
N SER A 335 10.44 -19.67 -2.25
CA SER A 335 10.33 -18.35 -1.66
C SER A 335 11.70 -17.70 -1.47
N SER A 336 11.84 -16.44 -1.89
CA SER A 336 13.14 -15.73 -1.81
C SER A 336 12.99 -14.21 -1.94
N THR A 337 14.04 -13.49 -1.54
CA THR A 337 14.19 -12.04 -1.75
C THR A 337 15.51 -11.78 -2.50
N ARG A 338 15.45 -10.91 -3.54
CA ARG A 338 16.66 -10.43 -4.20
C ARG A 338 17.42 -9.49 -3.27
N ARG A 339 18.75 -9.64 -3.25
CA ARG A 339 19.62 -8.85 -2.39
C ARG A 339 19.26 -8.98 -0.90
N GLU A 340 18.89 -10.20 -0.48
CA GLU A 340 18.68 -10.52 0.94
C GLU A 340 19.94 -10.25 1.79
N ASP A 341 21.12 -10.22 1.15
CA ASP A 341 22.41 -9.84 1.72
C ASP A 341 22.41 -8.41 2.32
N LEU A 342 21.55 -7.51 1.84
CA LEU A 342 21.39 -6.16 2.37
C LEU A 342 20.43 -6.09 3.58
N LEU A 343 19.65 -7.14 3.81
CA LEU A 343 18.59 -7.20 4.83
C LEU A 343 18.91 -8.13 5.99
N LEU A 344 19.72 -9.15 5.75
CA LEU A 344 20.15 -10.14 6.75
C LEU A 344 21.55 -9.78 7.28
N ASN A 345 21.77 -9.96 8.57
CA ASN A 345 23.11 -9.88 9.13
C ASN A 345 23.95 -11.12 8.72
N LYS A 346 25.24 -11.14 9.01
CA LYS A 346 26.17 -12.21 8.57
C LYS A 346 25.77 -13.59 9.11
N ASP A 347 25.40 -13.68 10.38
CA ASP A 347 25.03 -14.94 11.02
C ASP A 347 23.72 -15.47 10.42
N GLU A 348 22.76 -14.58 10.16
CA GLU A 348 21.52 -14.92 9.47
C GLU A 348 21.77 -15.39 8.02
N GLN A 349 22.65 -14.74 7.28
CA GLN A 349 23.02 -15.13 5.91
C GLN A 349 23.61 -16.54 5.89
N GLU A 350 24.56 -16.84 6.78
CA GLU A 350 25.18 -18.16 6.89
C GLU A 350 24.15 -19.24 7.26
N ALA A 351 23.29 -18.97 8.24
CA ALA A 351 22.25 -19.90 8.67
C ALA A 351 21.24 -20.16 7.55
N VAL A 352 20.78 -19.10 6.86
CA VAL A 352 19.84 -19.22 5.72
C VAL A 352 20.46 -20.01 4.57
N GLU A 353 21.75 -19.81 4.28
CA GLU A 353 22.45 -20.59 3.26
C GLU A 353 22.53 -22.07 3.61
N ILE A 354 22.85 -22.40 4.85
CA ILE A 354 22.87 -23.79 5.34
C ILE A 354 21.47 -24.41 5.23
N MET A 355 20.43 -23.69 5.70
CA MET A 355 19.05 -24.15 5.62
C MET A 355 18.61 -24.40 4.16
N ARG A 356 18.89 -23.45 3.26
CA ARG A 356 18.55 -23.60 1.82
C ARG A 356 19.26 -24.79 1.19
N ARG A 357 20.54 -25.03 1.52
CA ARG A 357 21.29 -26.22 1.05
C ARG A 357 20.66 -27.52 1.59
N ALA A 358 20.31 -27.56 2.87
CA ALA A 358 19.68 -28.72 3.50
C ALA A 358 18.30 -29.04 2.91
N LEU A 359 17.52 -28.00 2.55
CA LEU A 359 16.20 -28.14 1.97
C LEU A 359 16.21 -28.40 0.44
N ASN A 360 17.37 -28.21 -0.18
CA ASN A 360 17.51 -28.40 -1.62
C ASN A 360 17.28 -29.87 -2.01
N GLY A 361 16.35 -30.12 -2.92
CA GLY A 361 15.96 -31.46 -3.33
C GLY A 361 14.89 -32.12 -2.45
N MET A 362 14.50 -31.52 -1.33
CA MET A 362 13.35 -31.99 -0.55
C MET A 362 12.03 -31.60 -1.20
N ARG A 363 11.00 -32.41 -1.01
CA ARG A 363 9.64 -32.03 -1.36
C ARG A 363 9.17 -30.91 -0.42
N ALA A 364 8.27 -30.03 -0.89
CA ALA A 364 7.76 -28.91 -0.09
C ALA A 364 7.25 -29.34 1.29
N GLU A 365 6.60 -30.49 1.40
CA GLU A 365 6.09 -31.07 2.65
C GLU A 365 7.20 -31.37 3.64
N GLU A 366 8.24 -32.08 3.20
CA GLU A 366 9.39 -32.46 4.03
C GLU A 366 10.17 -31.23 4.48
N ALA A 367 10.31 -30.25 3.58
CA ALA A 367 10.97 -28.98 3.89
C ALA A 367 10.23 -28.20 4.97
N VAL A 368 8.90 -28.10 4.86
CA VAL A 368 8.06 -27.40 5.85
C VAL A 368 8.08 -28.12 7.18
N GLU A 369 7.93 -29.44 7.23
CA GLU A 369 8.03 -30.22 8.49
C GLU A 369 9.37 -30.00 9.19
N SER A 370 10.48 -30.06 8.46
CA SER A 370 11.81 -29.83 9.01
C SER A 370 11.92 -28.43 9.62
N ILE A 371 11.48 -27.41 8.92
CA ILE A 371 11.48 -26.02 9.40
C ILE A 371 10.56 -25.85 10.62
N LEU A 372 9.34 -26.39 10.58
CA LEU A 372 8.40 -26.30 11.70
C LEU A 372 8.98 -26.95 12.98
N ASN A 373 9.64 -28.09 12.83
CA ASN A 373 10.31 -28.77 13.94
C ASN A 373 11.46 -27.93 14.52
N MET A 374 12.29 -27.30 13.67
CA MET A 374 13.36 -26.41 14.12
C MET A 374 12.79 -25.18 14.85
N PHE A 375 11.77 -24.56 14.30
CA PHE A 375 11.16 -23.34 14.88
C PHE A 375 10.38 -23.62 16.16
N SER A 376 9.75 -24.80 16.31
CA SER A 376 9.03 -25.19 17.53
C SER A 376 9.97 -25.30 18.75
N ASN A 377 11.22 -25.69 18.52
CA ASN A 377 12.22 -25.86 19.56
C ASN A 377 12.96 -24.57 19.95
N THR A 378 12.70 -23.47 19.27
CA THR A 378 13.37 -22.17 19.47
C THR A 378 12.39 -21.06 19.82
N LYS A 379 12.81 -20.10 20.65
CA LYS A 379 11.96 -18.98 21.09
C LYS A 379 11.85 -17.89 20.05
N ASN A 380 12.91 -17.65 19.29
CA ASN A 380 13.02 -16.59 18.27
C ASN A 380 14.05 -17.00 17.21
N ASN A 381 14.20 -16.17 16.17
CA ASN A 381 15.13 -16.44 15.08
C ASN A 381 16.59 -16.40 15.54
N ASN A 382 16.96 -15.55 16.50
CA ASN A 382 18.30 -15.54 17.04
C ASN A 382 18.69 -16.90 17.69
N CYS A 383 17.74 -17.62 18.28
CA CYS A 383 18.00 -18.95 18.83
C CYS A 383 18.18 -20.04 17.76
N LEU A 384 17.88 -19.76 16.49
CA LEU A 384 18.14 -20.68 15.37
C LEU A 384 19.58 -20.58 14.85
N LEU A 385 20.27 -19.48 15.16
CA LEU A 385 21.59 -19.14 14.62
C LEU A 385 22.71 -19.78 15.42
N TYR A 386 22.42 -20.36 16.61
CA TYR A 386 23.30 -21.01 17.53
C TYR A 386 22.81 -22.42 17.89
#